data_b4ba54de338e9b8385686325f4c76ad6
#
_entry.id   b4ba54de338e9b8385686325f4c76ad6
#
_cell.length_a   1.000
_cell.length_b   1.000
_cell.length_c   1.000
_cell.angle_alpha   90.00
_cell.angle_beta   90.00
_cell.angle_gamma   90.00
#
_symmetry.space_group_name_H-M   'P 1'
#
loop_
_entity.id
_entity.type
_entity.pdbx_description
1 polymer ?
#
loop_
_entity_poly.entity_id
_entity_poly.type
_entity_poly.pdbx_seq_one_letter_code
_entity_poly.pdbx_strand_id
1 'polypeptide(L)'
;MMIVSVVNQKGGVAKTTTTANLGACLAERGFRTLLIDLDPQANLTLGLGVEWYHRDRALHDVLLDPEETPIASVLQPIGELPLYLAPGHLNLAEAEVMLMPAADKAYRLRNALETLLETQRFDWVLIDCPPSLGTLTQNGIVASTHLLIPTEPKYYAFAGMDTLNKMIVRLTKGLRFKVETLGVLLTMVERGTRIHQIISQEIRERFGSKVFDTVIYKNIRLSESEMEGKPIILFDRRASGAQNYEALTEEVLRRAPSECLPAAVG
;
A
#
# COMPACT_ATOMS: atom_id res chain seq x y z
N MET A 1 9.13 13.05 3.81
CA MET A 1 8.18 11.97 4.12
C MET A 1 7.31 11.67 2.91
N MET A 2 7.07 10.40 2.61
CA MET A 2 6.16 9.97 1.55
C MET A 2 5.01 9.13 2.09
N ILE A 3 3.78 9.45 1.67
CA ILE A 3 2.60 8.65 1.94
C ILE A 3 2.13 8.05 0.62
N VAL A 4 2.19 6.73 0.50
CA VAL A 4 1.93 6.00 -0.74
C VAL A 4 0.77 5.03 -0.56
N SER A 5 -0.33 5.21 -1.29
CA SER A 5 -1.37 4.18 -1.36
C SER A 5 -1.06 3.16 -2.44
N VAL A 6 -1.11 1.91 -2.06
CA VAL A 6 -1.03 0.77 -2.98
C VAL A 6 -2.45 0.40 -3.39
N VAL A 7 -2.84 0.79 -4.60
CA VAL A 7 -4.25 0.82 -5.01
C VAL A 7 -4.48 0.16 -6.37
N ASN A 8 -5.48 -0.71 -6.44
CA ASN A 8 -6.08 -1.23 -7.68
C ASN A 8 -7.45 -1.82 -7.33
N GLN A 9 -8.47 -1.58 -8.17
CA GLN A 9 -9.79 -2.16 -7.95
C GLN A 9 -9.84 -3.68 -8.17
N LYS A 10 -8.85 -4.27 -8.86
CA LYS A 10 -8.77 -5.70 -9.09
C LYS A 10 -8.20 -6.40 -7.86
N GLY A 11 -8.88 -7.45 -7.39
CA GLY A 11 -8.34 -8.37 -6.38
C GLY A 11 -7.21 -9.24 -6.93
N GLY A 12 -6.30 -9.70 -6.07
CA GLY A 12 -5.25 -10.66 -6.43
C GLY A 12 -4.12 -10.11 -7.31
N VAL A 13 -3.94 -8.78 -7.36
CA VAL A 13 -2.82 -8.14 -8.09
C VAL A 13 -1.63 -7.82 -7.18
N ALA A 14 -1.49 -8.52 -6.08
CA ALA A 14 -0.40 -8.37 -5.11
C ALA A 14 -0.28 -6.97 -4.46
N LYS A 15 -1.41 -6.27 -4.18
CA LYS A 15 -1.38 -5.02 -3.40
C LYS A 15 -0.78 -5.25 -2.02
N THR A 16 -1.39 -6.12 -1.24
CA THR A 16 -0.98 -6.50 0.12
C THR A 16 0.46 -7.00 0.17
N THR A 17 0.80 -7.94 -0.71
CA THR A 17 2.17 -8.47 -0.83
C THR A 17 3.18 -7.36 -1.15
N THR A 18 2.80 -6.39 -2.00
CA THR A 18 3.66 -5.24 -2.33
C THR A 18 3.81 -4.30 -1.14
N THR A 19 2.72 -4.00 -0.43
CA THR A 19 2.76 -3.14 0.77
C THR A 19 3.65 -3.74 1.85
N ALA A 20 3.48 -5.03 2.17
CA ALA A 20 4.28 -5.72 3.18
C ALA A 20 5.77 -5.74 2.82
N ASN A 21 6.10 -6.18 1.61
CA ASN A 21 7.49 -6.44 1.23
C ASN A 21 8.26 -5.16 0.87
N LEU A 22 7.63 -4.18 0.21
CA LEU A 22 8.23 -2.86 -0.01
C LEU A 22 8.48 -2.16 1.34
N GLY A 23 7.51 -2.21 2.26
CA GLY A 23 7.66 -1.62 3.58
C GLY A 23 8.77 -2.25 4.39
N ALA A 24 8.89 -3.57 4.38
CA ALA A 24 9.97 -4.27 5.05
C ALA A 24 11.35 -3.96 4.42
N CYS A 25 11.45 -3.89 3.09
CA CYS A 25 12.70 -3.50 2.41
C CYS A 25 13.11 -2.05 2.70
N LEU A 26 12.16 -1.13 2.83
CA LEU A 26 12.43 0.25 3.26
C LEU A 26 12.91 0.28 4.71
N ALA A 27 12.24 -0.44 5.61
CA ALA A 27 12.61 -0.51 7.02
C ALA A 27 14.00 -1.14 7.22
N GLU A 28 14.36 -2.17 6.46
CA GLU A 28 15.69 -2.77 6.48
C GLU A 28 16.81 -1.78 6.08
N ARG A 29 16.49 -0.80 5.25
CA ARG A 29 17.40 0.31 4.90
C ARG A 29 17.45 1.43 5.95
N GLY A 30 16.80 1.22 7.09
CA GLY A 30 16.78 2.17 8.21
C GLY A 30 15.70 3.24 8.12
N PHE A 31 14.82 3.21 7.11
CA PHE A 31 13.70 4.14 7.04
C PHE A 31 12.61 3.75 8.04
N ARG A 32 12.21 4.69 8.89
CA ARG A 32 11.08 4.47 9.79
C ARG A 32 9.78 4.40 8.97
N THR A 33 9.21 3.22 8.86
CA THR A 33 8.12 2.90 7.93
C THR A 33 6.86 2.52 8.68
N LEU A 34 5.72 3.12 8.30
CA LEU A 34 4.39 2.77 8.79
C LEU A 34 3.61 2.08 7.65
N LEU A 35 3.03 0.93 7.95
CA LEU A 35 2.05 0.24 7.11
C LEU A 35 0.65 0.46 7.68
N ILE A 36 -0.33 0.65 6.80
CA ILE A 36 -1.73 0.83 7.18
C ILE A 36 -2.57 -0.15 6.38
N ASP A 37 -3.33 -1.00 7.06
CA ASP A 37 -4.18 -2.00 6.45
C ASP A 37 -5.64 -1.51 6.40
N LEU A 38 -6.06 -0.98 5.24
CA LEU A 38 -7.44 -0.51 5.01
C LEU A 38 -8.36 -1.60 4.44
N ASP A 39 -7.86 -2.82 4.20
CA ASP A 39 -8.72 -3.89 3.69
C ASP A 39 -9.46 -4.57 4.86
N PRO A 40 -10.80 -4.66 4.83
CA PRO A 40 -11.56 -5.41 5.82
C PRO A 40 -11.15 -6.88 5.95
N GLN A 41 -10.50 -7.45 4.93
CA GLN A 41 -9.97 -8.82 5.00
C GLN A 41 -8.72 -8.93 5.89
N ALA A 42 -8.10 -7.80 6.26
CA ALA A 42 -6.92 -7.72 7.14
C ALA A 42 -5.75 -8.63 6.70
N ASN A 43 -5.60 -8.83 5.39
CA ASN A 43 -4.57 -9.72 4.85
C ASN A 43 -3.14 -9.21 5.09
N LEU A 44 -2.92 -7.87 5.09
CA LEU A 44 -1.63 -7.29 5.45
C LEU A 44 -1.30 -7.58 6.91
N THR A 45 -2.28 -7.42 7.79
CA THR A 45 -2.18 -7.66 9.22
C THR A 45 -1.80 -9.11 9.52
N LEU A 46 -2.54 -10.06 8.93
CA LEU A 46 -2.27 -11.50 9.07
C LEU A 46 -0.93 -11.90 8.45
N GLY A 47 -0.63 -11.41 7.26
CA GLY A 47 0.62 -11.70 6.55
C GLY A 47 1.88 -11.14 7.22
N LEU A 48 1.72 -10.27 8.23
CA LEU A 48 2.80 -9.78 9.09
C LEU A 48 2.79 -10.43 10.49
N GLY A 49 2.00 -11.50 10.69
CA GLY A 49 1.95 -12.25 11.93
C GLY A 49 1.21 -11.53 13.07
N VAL A 50 0.38 -10.55 12.75
CA VAL A 50 -0.39 -9.81 13.76
C VAL A 50 -1.82 -10.36 13.82
N GLU A 51 -2.21 -10.85 15.00
CA GLU A 51 -3.57 -11.32 15.28
C GLU A 51 -4.50 -10.13 15.51
N TRP A 52 -5.49 -9.94 14.64
CA TRP A 52 -6.43 -8.81 14.73
C TRP A 52 -7.63 -9.08 15.66
N TYR A 53 -8.05 -10.34 15.80
CA TYR A 53 -9.30 -10.75 16.48
C TYR A 53 -9.24 -10.68 18.02
N HIS A 54 -8.07 -10.47 18.60
CA HIS A 54 -7.90 -10.27 20.05
C HIS A 54 -7.74 -8.80 20.45
N ARG A 55 -8.05 -7.84 19.54
CA ARG A 55 -7.80 -6.43 19.80
C ARG A 55 -9.09 -5.68 20.13
N ASP A 56 -9.06 -4.96 21.23
CA ASP A 56 -10.15 -4.09 21.65
C ASP A 56 -10.29 -2.85 20.75
N ARG A 57 -9.18 -2.43 20.10
CA ARG A 57 -9.12 -1.26 19.20
C ARG A 57 -8.26 -1.54 17.97
N ALA A 58 -8.73 -1.08 16.82
CA ALA A 58 -8.04 -1.19 15.54
C ALA A 58 -8.35 0.00 14.63
N LEU A 59 -7.93 -0.06 13.38
CA LEU A 59 -8.04 1.06 12.44
C LEU A 59 -9.50 1.51 12.19
N HIS A 60 -10.50 0.62 12.33
CA HIS A 60 -11.90 1.01 12.18
C HIS A 60 -12.35 2.01 13.24
N ASP A 61 -11.90 1.89 14.50
CA ASP A 61 -12.21 2.83 15.57
C ASP A 61 -11.56 4.19 15.30
N VAL A 62 -10.31 4.19 14.82
CA VAL A 62 -9.61 5.41 14.40
C VAL A 62 -10.39 6.18 13.32
N LEU A 63 -10.97 5.47 12.34
CA LEU A 63 -11.74 6.10 11.27
C LEU A 63 -13.09 6.64 11.75
N LEU A 64 -13.73 5.96 12.70
CA LEU A 64 -15.02 6.35 13.26
C LEU A 64 -14.88 7.50 14.26
N ASP A 65 -13.93 7.40 15.18
CA ASP A 65 -13.68 8.40 16.22
C ASP A 65 -12.18 8.59 16.48
N PRO A 66 -11.50 9.45 15.70
CA PRO A 66 -10.06 9.68 15.84
C PRO A 66 -9.67 10.44 17.11
N GLU A 67 -10.63 11.11 17.79
CA GLU A 67 -10.38 11.81 19.05
C GLU A 67 -10.32 10.81 20.21
N GLU A 68 -11.24 9.85 20.27
CA GLU A 68 -11.24 8.81 21.29
C GLU A 68 -10.19 7.73 21.01
N THR A 69 -9.93 7.43 19.73
CA THR A 69 -8.95 6.42 19.32
C THR A 69 -7.91 7.04 18.38
N PRO A 70 -6.91 7.74 18.90
CA PRO A 70 -5.80 8.23 18.07
C PRO A 70 -5.06 7.08 17.38
N ILE A 71 -4.68 7.25 16.11
CA ILE A 71 -4.01 6.19 15.34
C ILE A 71 -2.72 5.69 16.04
N ALA A 72 -2.05 6.55 16.82
CA ALA A 72 -0.88 6.17 17.62
C ALA A 72 -1.17 5.02 18.61
N SER A 73 -2.40 4.93 19.12
CA SER A 73 -2.79 3.92 20.12
C SER A 73 -2.95 2.53 19.55
N VAL A 74 -3.10 2.39 18.23
CA VAL A 74 -3.30 1.10 17.55
C VAL A 74 -2.03 0.59 16.86
N LEU A 75 -0.94 1.39 16.82
CA LEU A 75 0.29 1.01 16.14
C LEU A 75 0.97 -0.20 16.78
N GLN A 76 1.45 -1.11 15.95
CA GLN A 76 2.18 -2.31 16.34
C GLN A 76 3.57 -2.31 15.70
N PRO A 77 4.65 -2.51 16.46
CA PRO A 77 5.97 -2.76 15.89
C PRO A 77 6.00 -4.16 15.24
N ILE A 78 6.68 -4.29 14.10
CA ILE A 78 6.83 -5.54 13.36
C ILE A 78 8.27 -6.01 13.44
N GLY A 79 8.50 -7.05 14.22
CA GLY A 79 9.84 -7.61 14.43
C GLY A 79 10.80 -6.58 15.04
N GLU A 80 12.06 -6.64 14.60
CA GLU A 80 13.15 -5.76 15.09
C GLU A 80 13.42 -4.58 14.14
N LEU A 81 12.75 -4.54 12.98
CA LEU A 81 12.91 -3.46 12.02
C LEU A 81 12.17 -2.19 12.49
N PRO A 82 12.56 -0.99 12.04
CA PRO A 82 11.80 0.24 12.26
C PRO A 82 10.52 0.26 11.41
N LEU A 83 9.74 -0.81 11.50
CA LEU A 83 8.52 -1.10 10.78
C LEU A 83 7.34 -1.16 11.74
N TYR A 84 6.28 -0.41 11.45
CA TYR A 84 5.08 -0.33 12.26
C TYR A 84 3.85 -0.64 11.40
N LEU A 85 2.82 -1.17 12.03
CA LEU A 85 1.53 -1.48 11.39
C LEU A 85 0.40 -0.82 12.17
N ALA A 86 -0.49 -0.11 11.46
CA ALA A 86 -1.86 0.14 11.91
C ALA A 86 -2.73 -1.01 11.38
N PRO A 87 -3.16 -1.96 12.24
CA PRO A 87 -3.76 -3.20 11.82
C PRO A 87 -5.18 -3.01 11.28
N GLY A 88 -5.50 -3.71 10.20
CA GLY A 88 -6.85 -3.86 9.68
C GLY A 88 -7.72 -4.73 10.59
N HIS A 89 -9.03 -4.67 10.36
CA HIS A 89 -10.01 -5.46 11.10
C HIS A 89 -11.28 -5.67 10.25
N LEU A 90 -11.98 -6.79 10.41
CA LEU A 90 -13.26 -7.05 9.71
C LEU A 90 -14.27 -5.93 9.87
N ASN A 91 -14.30 -5.27 11.03
CA ASN A 91 -15.20 -4.14 11.31
C ASN A 91 -14.95 -2.91 10.42
N LEU A 92 -13.87 -2.87 9.65
CA LEU A 92 -13.70 -1.84 8.61
C LEU A 92 -14.84 -1.88 7.57
N ALA A 93 -15.44 -3.04 7.32
CA ALA A 93 -16.60 -3.15 6.44
C ALA A 93 -17.83 -2.44 7.02
N GLU A 94 -18.06 -2.55 8.32
CA GLU A 94 -19.14 -1.84 9.02
C GLU A 94 -18.82 -0.34 9.11
N ALA A 95 -17.58 0.00 9.48
CA ALA A 95 -17.12 1.39 9.53
C ALA A 95 -17.28 2.10 8.18
N GLU A 96 -17.03 1.42 7.05
CA GLU A 96 -17.27 1.98 5.71
C GLU A 96 -18.71 2.42 5.52
N VAL A 97 -19.68 1.60 5.97
CA VAL A 97 -21.11 1.92 5.89
C VAL A 97 -21.46 3.09 6.82
N MET A 98 -20.96 3.06 8.07
CA MET A 98 -21.20 4.11 9.06
C MET A 98 -20.64 5.48 8.63
N LEU A 99 -19.55 5.49 7.90
CA LEU A 99 -18.94 6.71 7.38
C LEU A 99 -19.69 7.31 6.19
N MET A 100 -20.51 6.54 5.46
CA MET A 100 -21.16 7.05 4.23
C MET A 100 -21.91 8.37 4.39
N PRO A 101 -22.68 8.63 5.47
CA PRO A 101 -23.39 9.90 5.65
C PRO A 101 -22.48 11.06 6.08
N ALA A 102 -21.27 10.81 6.56
CA ALA A 102 -20.37 11.85 7.07
C ALA A 102 -19.85 12.74 5.94
N ALA A 103 -19.85 14.05 6.16
CA ALA A 103 -19.36 15.03 5.17
C ALA A 103 -17.84 14.90 4.95
N ASP A 104 -17.11 14.52 5.97
CA ASP A 104 -15.66 14.36 5.99
C ASP A 104 -15.18 12.90 5.79
N LYS A 105 -16.08 12.00 5.39
CA LYS A 105 -15.83 10.55 5.26
C LYS A 105 -14.55 10.17 4.53
N ALA A 106 -14.12 10.96 3.56
CA ALA A 106 -12.93 10.69 2.76
C ALA A 106 -11.63 11.24 3.40
N TYR A 107 -11.74 12.03 4.46
CA TYR A 107 -10.62 12.69 5.14
C TYR A 107 -10.22 12.05 6.47
N ARG A 108 -10.95 11.06 6.94
CA ARG A 108 -10.74 10.45 8.28
C ARG A 108 -9.31 9.96 8.48
N LEU A 109 -8.79 9.18 7.55
CA LEU A 109 -7.42 8.69 7.63
C LEU A 109 -6.39 9.83 7.52
N ARG A 110 -6.63 10.79 6.62
CA ARG A 110 -5.74 11.94 6.47
C ARG A 110 -5.63 12.72 7.77
N ASN A 111 -6.75 13.07 8.39
CA ASN A 111 -6.78 13.81 9.65
C ASN A 111 -6.07 13.04 10.77
N ALA A 112 -6.33 11.73 10.89
CA ALA A 112 -5.65 10.87 11.85
C ALA A 112 -4.13 10.83 11.64
N LEU A 113 -3.67 10.79 10.38
CA LEU A 113 -2.25 10.83 10.05
C LEU A 113 -1.62 12.20 10.31
N GLU A 114 -2.28 13.30 10.00
CA GLU A 114 -1.80 14.66 10.29
C GLU A 114 -1.51 14.77 11.80
N THR A 115 -2.44 14.36 12.66
CA THR A 115 -2.24 14.35 14.13
C THR A 115 -1.09 13.45 14.57
N LEU A 116 -0.95 12.25 13.99
CA LEU A 116 0.16 11.34 14.31
C LEU A 116 1.51 11.98 13.96
N LEU A 117 1.59 12.60 12.80
CA LEU A 117 2.84 13.13 12.25
C LEU A 117 3.32 14.43 12.94
N GLU A 118 2.47 15.08 13.72
CA GLU A 118 2.88 16.16 14.62
C GLU A 118 3.77 15.66 15.78
N THR A 119 3.57 14.42 16.22
CA THR A 119 4.24 13.84 17.39
C THR A 119 5.24 12.75 17.06
N GLN A 120 5.09 12.07 15.93
CA GLN A 120 5.93 10.96 15.51
C GLN A 120 6.44 11.16 14.09
N ARG A 121 7.72 10.89 13.86
CA ARG A 121 8.31 10.94 12.52
C ARG A 121 8.26 9.57 11.87
N PHE A 122 7.79 9.54 10.64
CA PHE A 122 7.93 8.42 9.71
C PHE A 122 8.55 8.95 8.41
N ASP A 123 9.41 8.17 7.79
CA ASP A 123 9.97 8.49 6.48
C ASP A 123 9.01 8.08 5.37
N TRP A 124 8.37 6.91 5.57
CA TRP A 124 7.42 6.30 4.65
C TRP A 124 6.16 5.84 5.37
N VAL A 125 5.04 6.09 4.72
CA VAL A 125 3.73 5.51 5.10
C VAL A 125 3.20 4.80 3.86
N LEU A 126 2.97 3.48 3.97
CA LEU A 126 2.38 2.68 2.90
C LEU A 126 0.98 2.25 3.30
N ILE A 127 -0.02 2.50 2.46
CA ILE A 127 -1.41 2.21 2.73
C ILE A 127 -1.88 1.11 1.79
N ASP A 128 -2.24 -0.06 2.33
CA ASP A 128 -2.86 -1.15 1.59
C ASP A 128 -4.35 -0.89 1.43
N CYS A 129 -4.83 -0.75 0.20
CA CYS A 129 -6.21 -0.44 -0.10
C CYS A 129 -7.00 -1.69 -0.50
N PRO A 130 -8.29 -1.80 -0.11
CA PRO A 130 -9.14 -2.90 -0.54
C PRO A 130 -9.35 -2.92 -2.07
N PRO A 131 -9.80 -4.06 -2.64
CA PRO A 131 -10.08 -4.18 -4.08
C PRO A 131 -11.44 -3.56 -4.45
N SER A 132 -11.76 -2.41 -3.89
CA SER A 132 -13.00 -1.66 -4.14
C SER A 132 -12.66 -0.20 -4.40
N LEU A 133 -13.60 0.57 -4.90
CA LEU A 133 -13.50 2.02 -5.05
C LEU A 133 -14.40 2.76 -4.03
N GLY A 134 -14.65 2.12 -2.88
CA GLY A 134 -15.48 2.60 -1.80
C GLY A 134 -14.81 3.67 -0.92
N THR A 135 -15.43 3.95 0.22
CA THR A 135 -14.99 5.01 1.14
C THR A 135 -13.61 4.72 1.74
N LEU A 136 -13.27 3.45 2.01
CA LEU A 136 -11.95 3.09 2.52
C LEU A 136 -10.84 3.40 1.50
N THR A 137 -11.02 3.02 0.23
CA THR A 137 -10.06 3.37 -0.84
C THR A 137 -9.97 4.89 -1.04
N GLN A 138 -11.09 5.62 -0.92
CA GLN A 138 -11.06 7.08 -0.96
C GLN A 138 -10.22 7.67 0.18
N ASN A 139 -10.34 7.14 1.40
CA ASN A 139 -9.51 7.53 2.54
C ASN A 139 -8.02 7.31 2.25
N GLY A 140 -7.65 6.14 1.73
CA GLY A 140 -6.27 5.87 1.34
C GLY A 140 -5.74 6.88 0.33
N ILE A 141 -6.49 7.12 -0.76
CA ILE A 141 -6.07 8.04 -1.82
C ILE A 141 -5.98 9.49 -1.31
N VAL A 142 -6.95 9.96 -0.52
CA VAL A 142 -6.98 11.34 0.01
C VAL A 142 -5.87 11.58 1.04
N ALA A 143 -5.49 10.56 1.79
CA ALA A 143 -4.39 10.63 2.74
C ALA A 143 -3.00 10.59 2.08
N SER A 144 -2.92 10.19 0.80
CA SER A 144 -1.66 9.93 0.13
C SER A 144 -1.10 11.14 -0.62
N THR A 145 0.23 11.19 -0.70
CA THR A 145 0.97 12.05 -1.64
C THR A 145 1.16 11.38 -2.99
N HIS A 146 1.30 10.05 -3.00
CA HIS A 146 1.56 9.27 -4.21
C HIS A 146 0.74 7.97 -4.24
N LEU A 147 0.56 7.44 -5.47
CA LEU A 147 -0.12 6.17 -5.71
C LEU A 147 0.84 5.19 -6.39
N LEU A 148 0.94 3.98 -5.88
CA LEU A 148 1.57 2.83 -6.51
C LEU A 148 0.47 1.89 -6.98
N ILE A 149 0.50 1.49 -8.26
CA ILE A 149 -0.59 0.75 -8.91
C ILE A 149 -0.07 -0.62 -9.35
N PRO A 150 -0.12 -1.66 -8.48
CA PRO A 150 0.20 -3.02 -8.88
C PRO A 150 -0.78 -3.51 -9.93
N THR A 151 -0.28 -4.08 -11.01
CA THR A 151 -1.08 -4.49 -12.16
C THR A 151 -0.59 -5.82 -12.72
N GLU A 152 -1.45 -6.83 -12.70
CA GLU A 152 -1.21 -8.08 -13.39
C GLU A 152 -1.47 -7.91 -14.88
N PRO A 153 -0.54 -8.29 -15.80
CA PRO A 153 -0.69 -8.10 -17.24
C PRO A 153 -1.68 -9.11 -17.85
N LYS A 154 -2.97 -8.88 -17.58
CA LYS A 154 -4.09 -9.65 -18.11
C LYS A 154 -4.99 -8.77 -18.97
N TYR A 155 -5.78 -9.40 -19.84
CA TYR A 155 -6.63 -8.73 -20.85
C TYR A 155 -7.46 -7.56 -20.30
N TYR A 156 -8.02 -7.68 -19.08
CA TYR A 156 -8.83 -6.63 -18.47
C TYR A 156 -8.04 -5.59 -17.65
N ALA A 157 -6.70 -5.60 -17.71
CA ALA A 157 -5.87 -4.67 -16.93
C ALA A 157 -6.20 -3.20 -17.26
N PHE A 158 -6.35 -2.86 -18.52
CA PHE A 158 -6.64 -1.50 -18.97
C PHE A 158 -7.97 -0.96 -18.46
N ALA A 159 -9.04 -1.78 -18.50
CA ALA A 159 -10.36 -1.35 -18.02
C ALA A 159 -10.33 -0.99 -16.53
N GLY A 160 -9.61 -1.78 -15.70
CA GLY A 160 -9.40 -1.49 -14.29
C GLY A 160 -8.63 -0.20 -14.05
N MET A 161 -7.55 0.01 -14.78
CA MET A 161 -6.74 1.22 -14.69
C MET A 161 -7.50 2.48 -15.12
N ASP A 162 -8.30 2.41 -16.19
CA ASP A 162 -9.13 3.52 -16.64
C ASP A 162 -10.20 3.90 -15.60
N THR A 163 -10.82 2.91 -14.96
CA THR A 163 -11.82 3.14 -13.91
C THR A 163 -11.18 3.78 -12.68
N LEU A 164 -10.02 3.28 -12.25
CA LEU A 164 -9.25 3.87 -11.16
C LEU A 164 -8.85 5.32 -11.47
N ASN A 165 -8.34 5.58 -12.68
CA ASN A 165 -7.95 6.93 -13.10
C ASN A 165 -9.14 7.90 -13.10
N LYS A 166 -10.31 7.47 -13.58
CA LYS A 166 -11.55 8.28 -13.51
C LYS A 166 -11.92 8.62 -12.08
N MET A 167 -11.79 7.67 -11.16
CA MET A 167 -12.04 7.93 -9.73
C MET A 167 -11.03 8.94 -9.15
N ILE A 168 -9.74 8.76 -9.41
CA ILE A 168 -8.69 9.69 -8.94
C ILE A 168 -8.99 11.12 -9.42
N VAL A 169 -9.28 11.28 -10.72
CA VAL A 169 -9.63 12.60 -11.30
C VAL A 169 -10.88 13.19 -10.65
N ARG A 170 -11.89 12.36 -10.37
CA ARG A 170 -13.11 12.82 -9.69
C ARG A 170 -12.82 13.28 -8.26
N LEU A 171 -12.04 12.51 -7.51
CA LEU A 171 -11.67 12.82 -6.13
C LEU A 171 -10.81 14.08 -6.05
N THR A 172 -9.74 14.18 -6.85
CA THR A 172 -8.84 15.33 -6.85
C THR A 172 -9.55 16.64 -7.18
N LYS A 173 -10.48 16.61 -8.16
CA LYS A 173 -11.30 17.79 -8.51
C LYS A 173 -12.34 18.10 -7.44
N GLY A 174 -13.06 17.11 -6.93
CA GLY A 174 -14.15 17.28 -5.97
C GLY A 174 -13.66 17.72 -4.59
N LEU A 175 -12.56 17.16 -4.12
CA LEU A 175 -12.00 17.37 -2.78
C LEU A 175 -10.80 18.33 -2.75
N ARG A 176 -10.38 18.86 -3.91
CA ARG A 176 -9.30 19.87 -4.05
C ARG A 176 -7.97 19.46 -3.39
N PHE A 177 -7.58 18.21 -3.50
CA PHE A 177 -6.27 17.74 -3.07
C PHE A 177 -5.41 17.31 -4.27
N LYS A 178 -4.13 17.10 -4.04
CA LYS A 178 -3.18 16.62 -5.05
C LYS A 178 -2.64 15.27 -4.65
N VAL A 179 -2.60 14.36 -5.62
CA VAL A 179 -1.92 13.07 -5.50
C VAL A 179 -1.25 12.76 -6.83
N GLU A 180 -0.04 12.25 -6.78
CA GLU A 180 0.75 11.90 -7.96
C GLU A 180 0.80 10.37 -8.13
N THR A 181 1.00 9.91 -9.36
CA THR A 181 1.25 8.49 -9.61
C THR A 181 2.75 8.23 -9.51
N LEU A 182 3.18 7.55 -8.46
CA LEU A 182 4.56 7.09 -8.30
C LEU A 182 4.93 6.10 -9.41
N GLY A 183 4.02 5.19 -9.71
CA GLY A 183 4.17 4.29 -10.85
C GLY A 183 3.18 3.16 -10.91
N VAL A 184 3.17 2.51 -12.08
CA VAL A 184 2.46 1.25 -12.37
C VAL A 184 3.47 0.12 -12.24
N LEU A 185 3.21 -0.82 -11.33
CA LEU A 185 4.08 -1.97 -11.08
C LEU A 185 3.49 -3.22 -11.73
N LEU A 186 4.23 -3.82 -12.65
CA LEU A 186 3.85 -5.11 -13.22
C LEU A 186 4.09 -6.22 -12.18
N THR A 187 3.03 -6.91 -11.80
CA THR A 187 3.02 -7.93 -10.75
C THR A 187 2.46 -9.26 -11.25
N MET A 188 2.71 -10.34 -10.53
CA MET A 188 2.21 -11.68 -10.85
C MET A 188 2.57 -12.13 -12.27
N VAL A 189 3.68 -11.61 -12.82
CA VAL A 189 4.12 -11.93 -14.17
C VAL A 189 4.63 -13.37 -14.25
N GLU A 190 4.10 -14.15 -15.16
CA GLU A 190 4.57 -15.51 -15.43
C GLU A 190 5.59 -15.50 -16.56
N ARG A 191 6.81 -15.98 -16.27
CA ARG A 191 7.89 -16.07 -17.27
C ARG A 191 7.49 -17.02 -18.39
N GLY A 192 7.80 -16.64 -19.64
CA GLY A 192 7.50 -17.46 -20.82
C GLY A 192 6.05 -17.37 -21.31
N THR A 193 5.15 -16.71 -20.59
CA THR A 193 3.75 -16.55 -21.00
C THR A 193 3.62 -15.43 -22.03
N ARG A 194 3.35 -15.78 -23.30
CA ARG A 194 3.28 -14.83 -24.42
C ARG A 194 2.26 -13.71 -24.20
N ILE A 195 1.10 -14.02 -23.61
CA ILE A 195 0.06 -13.02 -23.33
C ILE A 195 0.55 -11.98 -22.30
N HIS A 196 1.29 -12.40 -21.27
CA HIS A 196 1.85 -11.47 -20.29
C HIS A 196 2.90 -10.55 -20.93
N GLN A 197 3.71 -11.05 -21.88
CA GLN A 197 4.68 -10.23 -22.59
C GLN A 197 4.00 -9.16 -23.44
N ILE A 198 2.98 -9.55 -24.24
CA ILE A 198 2.21 -8.63 -25.11
C ILE A 198 1.57 -7.53 -24.26
N ILE A 199 0.80 -7.91 -23.23
CA ILE A 199 0.07 -6.92 -22.40
C ILE A 199 1.04 -6.05 -21.58
N SER A 200 2.16 -6.62 -21.10
CA SER A 200 3.18 -5.82 -20.43
C SER A 200 3.77 -4.76 -21.36
N GLN A 201 4.02 -5.11 -22.61
CA GLN A 201 4.50 -4.16 -23.62
C GLN A 201 3.46 -3.06 -23.90
N GLU A 202 2.19 -3.41 -24.09
CA GLU A 202 1.11 -2.44 -24.29
C GLU A 202 0.95 -1.49 -23.09
N ILE A 203 1.09 -2.01 -21.83
CA ILE A 203 1.08 -1.18 -20.62
C ILE A 203 2.25 -0.19 -20.64
N ARG A 204 3.47 -0.65 -20.99
CA ARG A 204 4.65 0.22 -21.09
C ARG A 204 4.49 1.29 -22.17
N GLU A 205 3.95 0.94 -23.34
CA GLU A 205 3.66 1.90 -24.41
C GLU A 205 2.64 2.96 -24.00
N ARG A 206 1.59 2.56 -23.28
CA ARG A 206 0.52 3.47 -22.85
C ARG A 206 0.92 4.39 -21.71
N PHE A 207 1.66 3.90 -20.72
CA PHE A 207 1.98 4.63 -19.49
C PHE A 207 3.43 5.15 -19.46
N GLY A 208 4.27 4.74 -20.40
CA GLY A 208 5.64 5.24 -20.57
C GLY A 208 6.49 5.12 -19.31
N SER A 209 7.15 6.19 -18.94
CA SER A 209 8.05 6.27 -17.77
C SER A 209 7.34 6.07 -16.42
N LYS A 210 6.01 6.09 -16.39
CA LYS A 210 5.24 5.76 -15.18
C LYS A 210 5.25 4.27 -14.86
N VAL A 211 5.59 3.37 -15.81
CA VAL A 211 5.73 1.95 -15.51
C VAL A 211 7.09 1.71 -14.87
N PHE A 212 7.12 0.96 -13.77
CA PHE A 212 8.38 0.54 -13.16
C PHE A 212 9.15 -0.39 -14.11
N ASP A 213 10.48 -0.23 -14.16
CA ASP A 213 11.35 -1.18 -14.86
C ASP A 213 11.33 -2.53 -14.17
N THR A 214 11.30 -2.49 -12.84
CA THR A 214 11.17 -3.65 -11.98
C THR A 214 9.84 -4.38 -12.21
N VAL A 215 9.90 -5.71 -12.25
CA VAL A 215 8.76 -6.61 -12.41
C VAL A 215 8.72 -7.60 -11.27
N ILE A 216 7.55 -7.76 -10.66
CA ILE A 216 7.34 -8.80 -9.64
C ILE A 216 6.79 -10.06 -10.33
N TYR A 217 7.63 -11.09 -10.38
CA TYR A 217 7.25 -12.37 -10.95
C TYR A 217 6.43 -13.20 -9.95
N LYS A 218 5.55 -14.05 -10.47
CA LYS A 218 4.83 -15.02 -9.66
C LYS A 218 5.83 -15.94 -8.97
N ASN A 219 5.71 -16.04 -7.64
CA ASN A 219 6.68 -16.77 -6.80
C ASN A 219 5.96 -17.38 -5.60
N ILE A 220 6.07 -18.71 -5.44
CA ILE A 220 5.42 -19.44 -4.36
C ILE A 220 5.98 -19.05 -2.98
N ARG A 221 7.27 -18.69 -2.90
CA ARG A 221 7.91 -18.29 -1.64
C ARG A 221 7.28 -17.03 -1.02
N LEU A 222 6.69 -16.16 -1.86
CA LEU A 222 5.92 -15.00 -1.37
C LEU A 222 4.66 -15.46 -0.62
N SER A 223 3.93 -16.43 -1.15
CA SER A 223 2.75 -16.99 -0.47
C SER A 223 3.12 -17.75 0.80
N GLU A 224 4.22 -18.50 0.78
CA GLU A 224 4.73 -19.19 1.97
C GLU A 224 5.15 -18.21 3.06
N SER A 225 5.78 -17.08 2.70
CA SER A 225 6.17 -16.04 3.65
C SER A 225 4.97 -15.36 4.31
N GLU A 226 3.89 -15.12 3.55
CA GLU A 226 2.62 -14.61 4.08
C GLU A 226 1.98 -15.60 5.08
N MET A 227 2.02 -16.91 4.79
CA MET A 227 1.52 -17.95 5.71
C MET A 227 2.34 -18.02 7.02
N GLU A 228 3.63 -17.73 6.97
CA GLU A 228 4.54 -17.68 8.14
C GLU A 228 4.47 -16.32 8.88
N GLY A 229 3.62 -15.40 8.43
CA GLY A 229 3.45 -14.07 9.03
C GLY A 229 4.71 -13.19 8.93
N LYS A 230 5.50 -13.33 7.86
CA LYS A 230 6.78 -12.63 7.71
C LYS A 230 6.94 -12.05 6.30
N PRO A 231 7.50 -10.83 6.16
CA PRO A 231 7.95 -10.34 4.87
C PRO A 231 8.99 -11.27 4.25
N ILE A 232 9.03 -11.37 2.92
CA ILE A 232 9.91 -12.30 2.20
C ILE A 232 11.39 -12.13 2.51
N ILE A 233 11.86 -10.91 2.76
CA ILE A 233 13.27 -10.61 3.08
C ILE A 233 13.70 -11.21 4.42
N LEU A 234 12.76 -11.36 5.37
CA LEU A 234 12.98 -11.99 6.67
C LEU A 234 12.72 -13.50 6.63
N PHE A 235 11.94 -13.98 5.65
CA PHE A 235 11.62 -15.39 5.49
C PHE A 235 12.65 -16.13 4.62
N ASP A 236 12.94 -15.60 3.43
CA ASP A 236 13.92 -16.16 2.50
C ASP A 236 14.53 -15.06 1.61
N ARG A 237 15.61 -14.46 2.09
CA ARG A 237 16.31 -13.38 1.39
C ARG A 237 16.86 -13.79 0.01
N ARG A 238 17.12 -15.09 -0.20
CA ARG A 238 17.67 -15.60 -1.46
C ARG A 238 16.58 -15.88 -2.51
N ALA A 239 15.32 -15.88 -2.11
CA ALA A 239 14.21 -16.06 -3.03
C ALA A 239 14.18 -14.95 -4.10
N SER A 240 13.80 -15.31 -5.32
CA SER A 240 13.65 -14.32 -6.41
C SER A 240 12.59 -13.26 -6.07
N GLY A 241 11.59 -13.58 -5.26
CA GLY A 241 10.61 -12.63 -4.73
C GLY A 241 11.26 -11.55 -3.88
N ALA A 242 12.19 -11.90 -2.98
CA ALA A 242 12.96 -10.95 -2.17
C ALA A 242 13.79 -10.02 -3.07
N GLN A 243 14.54 -10.58 -4.01
CA GLN A 243 15.34 -9.80 -4.96
C GLN A 243 14.49 -8.84 -5.80
N ASN A 244 13.27 -9.24 -6.19
CA ASN A 244 12.37 -8.34 -6.93
C ASN A 244 11.92 -7.17 -6.06
N TYR A 245 11.59 -7.37 -4.77
CA TYR A 245 11.19 -6.28 -3.88
C TYR A 245 12.37 -5.41 -3.45
N GLU A 246 13.57 -5.95 -3.31
CA GLU A 246 14.79 -5.16 -3.15
C GLU A 246 15.03 -4.25 -4.35
N ALA A 247 14.93 -4.78 -5.58
CA ALA A 247 15.05 -3.98 -6.81
C ALA A 247 13.95 -2.92 -6.94
N LEU A 248 12.70 -3.27 -6.57
CA LEU A 248 11.59 -2.30 -6.52
C LEU A 248 11.90 -1.17 -5.54
N THR A 249 12.43 -1.50 -4.37
CA THR A 249 12.78 -0.49 -3.35
C THR A 249 13.82 0.49 -3.86
N GLU A 250 14.87 0.00 -4.53
CA GLU A 250 15.87 0.85 -5.19
C GLU A 250 15.23 1.79 -6.21
N GLU A 251 14.29 1.28 -7.02
CA GLU A 251 13.62 2.08 -8.03
C GLU A 251 12.66 3.10 -7.42
N VAL A 252 11.92 2.72 -6.36
CA VAL A 252 11.05 3.62 -5.59
C VAL A 252 11.86 4.77 -4.98
N LEU A 253 13.00 4.48 -4.38
CA LEU A 253 13.88 5.51 -3.81
C LEU A 253 14.41 6.46 -4.89
N ARG A 254 14.77 5.98 -6.07
CA ARG A 254 15.18 6.85 -7.18
C ARG A 254 14.06 7.73 -7.73
N ARG A 255 12.80 7.26 -7.68
CA ARG A 255 11.62 8.01 -8.14
C ARG A 255 11.09 8.98 -7.09
N ALA A 256 11.42 8.77 -5.82
CA ALA A 256 11.00 9.64 -4.74
C ALA A 256 11.64 11.02 -4.87
N PRO A 257 10.89 12.11 -4.59
CA PRO A 257 11.46 13.44 -4.51
C PRO A 257 12.59 13.47 -3.49
N SER A 258 13.71 14.18 -3.82
CA SER A 258 14.90 14.25 -2.95
C SER A 258 14.59 14.77 -1.54
N GLU A 259 13.57 15.60 -1.40
CA GLU A 259 13.08 16.14 -0.13
C GLU A 259 12.46 15.08 0.79
N CYS A 260 12.07 13.93 0.23
CA CYS A 260 11.45 12.81 0.96
C CYS A 260 12.46 11.73 1.38
N LEU A 261 13.71 11.87 0.97
CA LEU A 261 14.77 10.98 1.39
C LEU A 261 15.41 11.54 2.66
N PRO A 262 15.75 10.72 3.68
CA PRO A 262 16.52 11.21 4.82
C PRO A 262 17.83 11.76 4.32
N ALA A 263 18.31 12.82 4.96
CA ALA A 263 19.67 13.29 4.74
C ALA A 263 20.62 12.09 4.91
N ALA A 264 21.47 11.85 3.92
CA ALA A 264 22.42 10.76 3.97
C ALA A 264 23.14 10.78 5.33
N VAL A 265 22.99 9.70 6.08
CA VAL A 265 23.75 9.52 7.31
C VAL A 265 25.19 9.39 6.86
N GLY A 266 25.98 10.51 7.01
CA GLY A 266 27.39 10.59 6.71
C GLY A 266 28.22 9.78 7.71
#